data_3d54faed7acf5f3f7be6b7215fdc026c
#
_entry.id   3d54faed7acf5f3f7be6b7215fdc026c
#
_cell.length_a   1.000
_cell.length_b   1.000
_cell.length_c   1.000
_cell.angle_alpha   90.00
_cell.angle_beta   90.00
_cell.angle_gamma   90.00
#
_symmetry.space_group_name_H-M   'P 1'
#
loop_
_entity.id
_entity.type
_entity.pdbx_description
1 polymer ?
#
loop_
_entity_poly.entity_id
_entity_poly.type
_entity_poly.pdbx_seq_one_letter_code
_entity_poly.pdbx_strand_id
1 'polypeptide(L)'
;MKDMPGLVKLFKQNGYRITPQRQHIFKILQGRSTHPSAEEIYREAVREMNSLSMQTVYRTLAELVDMGELDSLDLGTGMLRYDPNVDAPHHHLVCRSCGKVSDLYIDMGPLNLPDELKQGFQVDFSEVVFRGVCQDCVDGRSLGTGYQRTANLQHSRGRPHQPVVKRKYTNQETKEVS
;
A
#
# COMPACT_ATOMS: atom_id res chain seq x y z
N MET A 1 0.18 11.11 -0.44
CA MET A 1 1.25 11.35 0.59
C MET A 1 1.73 12.80 0.50
N LYS A 2 1.91 13.49 1.63
CA LYS A 2 2.41 14.87 1.70
C LYS A 2 3.82 15.04 1.13
N ASP A 3 4.16 16.29 0.78
CA ASP A 3 5.52 16.65 0.40
C ASP A 3 6.51 16.57 1.60
N MET A 4 7.81 16.69 1.32
CA MET A 4 8.84 16.57 2.36
C MET A 4 8.65 17.52 3.54
N PRO A 5 8.39 18.84 3.35
CA PRO A 5 8.10 19.74 4.46
C PRO A 5 6.88 19.33 5.28
N GLY A 6 5.82 18.86 4.61
CA GLY A 6 4.59 18.38 5.24
C GLY A 6 4.84 17.13 6.10
N LEU A 7 5.58 16.16 5.59
CA LEU A 7 5.97 14.95 6.34
C LEU A 7 6.83 15.29 7.56
N VAL A 8 7.81 16.16 7.41
CA VAL A 8 8.66 16.61 8.53
C VAL A 8 7.82 17.27 9.62
N LYS A 9 6.87 18.13 9.24
CA LYS A 9 5.94 18.78 10.19
C LYS A 9 5.06 17.74 10.88
N LEU A 10 4.47 16.82 10.13
CA LEU A 10 3.58 15.78 10.64
C LEU A 10 4.28 14.87 11.65
N PHE A 11 5.50 14.40 11.33
CA PHE A 11 6.29 13.57 12.23
C PHE A 11 6.61 14.28 13.55
N LYS A 12 7.01 15.55 13.49
CA LYS A 12 7.26 16.36 14.69
C LYS A 12 6.01 16.53 15.54
N GLN A 13 4.86 16.78 14.92
CA GLN A 13 3.58 16.93 15.62
C GLN A 13 3.14 15.64 16.33
N ASN A 14 3.51 14.47 15.79
CA ASN A 14 3.26 13.17 16.42
C ASN A 14 4.40 12.72 17.36
N GLY A 15 5.32 13.61 17.72
CA GLY A 15 6.41 13.31 18.67
C GLY A 15 7.54 12.46 18.10
N TYR A 16 7.58 12.25 16.79
CA TYR A 16 8.63 11.46 16.16
C TYR A 16 9.86 12.32 15.83
N ARG A 17 11.04 11.77 16.10
CA ARG A 17 12.29 12.41 15.73
C ARG A 17 12.53 12.26 14.22
N ILE A 18 12.84 13.37 13.55
CA ILE A 18 13.29 13.37 12.16
C ILE A 18 14.79 13.03 12.12
N THR A 19 15.13 12.04 11.32
CA THR A 19 16.52 11.62 11.07
C THR A 19 16.80 11.63 9.57
N PRO A 20 18.08 11.72 9.15
CA PRO A 20 18.44 11.62 7.74
C PRO A 20 17.93 10.34 7.08
N GLN A 21 17.93 9.21 7.81
CA GLN A 21 17.42 7.93 7.31
C GLN A 21 15.92 8.00 6.98
N ARG A 22 15.10 8.60 7.86
CA ARG A 22 13.68 8.79 7.60
C ARG A 22 13.42 9.69 6.40
N GLN A 23 14.12 10.81 6.32
CA GLN A 23 13.98 11.72 5.18
C GLN A 23 14.38 11.04 3.87
N HIS A 24 15.37 10.17 3.89
CA HIS A 24 15.77 9.40 2.72
C HIS A 24 14.66 8.42 2.29
N ILE A 25 14.03 7.72 3.23
CA ILE A 25 12.87 6.86 2.96
C ILE A 25 11.70 7.67 2.39
N PHE A 26 11.41 8.85 2.94
CA PHE A 26 10.37 9.74 2.40
C PHE A 26 10.65 10.10 0.94
N LYS A 27 11.91 10.46 0.63
CA LYS A 27 12.33 10.79 -0.74
C LYS A 27 12.11 9.63 -1.71
N ILE A 28 12.39 8.40 -1.30
CA ILE A 28 12.18 7.21 -2.11
C ILE A 28 10.69 6.98 -2.40
N LEU A 29 9.82 7.29 -1.46
CA LEU A 29 8.37 7.08 -1.59
C LEU A 29 7.67 8.19 -2.36
N GLN A 30 8.18 9.42 -2.31
CA GLN A 30 7.54 10.58 -2.94
C GLN A 30 7.46 10.46 -4.46
N GLY A 31 6.28 10.74 -5.00
CA GLY A 31 6.02 10.70 -6.44
C GLY A 31 6.10 9.31 -7.07
N ARG A 32 6.13 8.25 -6.25
CA ARG A 32 6.21 6.88 -6.73
C ARG A 32 4.82 6.38 -7.14
N SER A 33 4.72 5.88 -8.36
CA SER A 33 3.51 5.23 -8.90
C SER A 33 3.55 3.70 -8.79
N THR A 34 4.61 3.16 -8.17
CA THR A 34 4.76 1.73 -7.91
C THR A 34 4.55 1.45 -6.43
N HIS A 35 4.10 0.25 -6.12
CA HIS A 35 3.85 -0.20 -4.76
C HIS A 35 5.01 -1.07 -4.27
N PRO A 36 6.10 -0.49 -3.73
CA PRO A 36 7.26 -1.25 -3.31
C PRO A 36 6.97 -2.06 -2.04
N SER A 37 7.70 -3.17 -1.85
CA SER A 37 7.82 -3.81 -0.55
C SER A 37 8.85 -3.08 0.34
N ALA A 38 8.85 -3.38 1.63
CA ALA A 38 9.85 -2.83 2.55
C ALA A 38 11.28 -3.22 2.13
N GLU A 39 11.45 -4.44 1.61
CA GLU A 39 12.73 -4.95 1.12
C GLU A 39 13.21 -4.21 -0.14
N GLU A 40 12.29 -3.85 -1.02
CA GLU A 40 12.60 -3.08 -2.23
C GLU A 40 13.04 -1.65 -1.85
N ILE A 41 12.32 -1.02 -0.91
CA ILE A 41 12.69 0.30 -0.37
C ILE A 41 14.06 0.23 0.32
N TYR A 42 14.30 -0.79 1.16
CA TYR A 42 15.57 -0.98 1.84
C TYR A 42 16.72 -1.15 0.84
N ARG A 43 16.55 -2.01 -0.16
CA ARG A 43 17.58 -2.28 -1.19
C ARG A 43 17.93 -1.05 -1.99
N GLU A 44 16.97 -0.17 -2.24
CA GLU A 44 17.18 1.12 -2.89
C GLU A 44 17.91 2.09 -1.95
N ALA A 45 17.43 2.20 -0.72
CA ALA A 45 17.94 3.16 0.27
C ALA A 45 19.39 2.90 0.68
N VAL A 46 19.82 1.64 0.83
CA VAL A 46 21.19 1.32 1.25
C VAL A 46 22.24 1.64 0.19
N ARG A 47 21.85 1.83 -1.07
CA ARG A 47 22.77 2.25 -2.14
C ARG A 47 23.33 3.65 -1.90
N GLU A 48 22.52 4.53 -1.32
CA GLU A 48 22.89 5.91 -0.99
C GLU A 48 23.22 6.08 0.49
N MET A 49 22.73 5.21 1.38
CA MET A 49 22.86 5.33 2.82
C MET A 49 23.13 3.97 3.49
N ASN A 50 24.39 3.55 3.51
CA ASN A 50 24.83 2.25 4.05
C ASN A 50 24.50 2.04 5.54
N SER A 51 24.30 3.12 6.32
CA SER A 51 23.98 3.07 7.75
C SER A 51 22.50 2.79 8.03
N LEU A 52 21.66 2.68 6.99
CA LEU A 52 20.23 2.42 7.16
C LEU A 52 19.99 0.94 7.45
N SER A 53 19.19 0.65 8.46
CA SER A 53 18.78 -0.73 8.81
C SER A 53 17.38 -1.05 8.28
N MET A 54 17.13 -2.33 8.03
CA MET A 54 15.79 -2.83 7.67
C MET A 54 14.75 -2.48 8.75
N GLN A 55 15.13 -2.53 10.03
CA GLN A 55 14.26 -2.15 11.14
C GLN A 55 13.83 -0.68 11.05
N THR A 56 14.74 0.22 10.64
CA THR A 56 14.42 1.64 10.42
C THR A 56 13.41 1.81 9.30
N VAL A 57 13.52 1.02 8.22
CA VAL A 57 12.56 1.03 7.11
C VAL A 57 11.18 0.61 7.61
N TYR A 58 11.05 -0.58 8.20
CA TYR A 58 9.76 -1.07 8.71
C TYR A 58 9.11 -0.11 9.69
N ARG A 59 9.89 0.42 10.63
CA ARG A 59 9.39 1.37 11.61
C ARG A 59 8.86 2.65 10.95
N THR A 60 9.61 3.20 10.00
CA THR A 60 9.21 4.43 9.29
C THR A 60 7.95 4.20 8.44
N LEU A 61 7.86 3.04 7.77
CA LEU A 61 6.68 2.69 6.99
C LEU A 61 5.44 2.51 7.88
N ALA A 62 5.57 1.83 9.02
CA ALA A 62 4.49 1.68 9.99
C ALA A 62 4.01 3.04 10.50
N GLU A 63 4.92 3.95 10.87
CA GLU A 63 4.60 5.30 11.32
C GLU A 63 3.88 6.11 10.23
N LEU A 64 4.26 5.96 8.95
CA LEU A 64 3.58 6.61 7.82
C LEU A 64 2.16 6.04 7.61
N VAL A 65 2.00 4.72 7.75
CA VAL A 65 0.68 4.06 7.67
C VAL A 65 -0.22 4.53 8.81
N ASP A 66 0.28 4.57 10.04
CA ASP A 66 -0.47 5.02 11.21
C ASP A 66 -0.93 6.48 11.08
N MET A 67 -0.14 7.31 10.40
CA MET A 67 -0.49 8.71 10.11
C MET A 67 -1.34 8.89 8.86
N GLY A 68 -1.68 7.82 8.13
CA GLY A 68 -2.47 7.84 6.90
C GLY A 68 -1.77 8.53 5.72
N GLU A 69 -0.46 8.53 5.71
CA GLU A 69 0.36 9.06 4.60
C GLU A 69 0.80 7.95 3.63
N LEU A 70 0.54 6.70 4.00
CA LEU A 70 0.89 5.51 3.24
C LEU A 70 -0.18 4.44 3.49
N ASP A 71 -0.62 3.76 2.45
CA ASP A 71 -1.44 2.57 2.62
C ASP A 71 -0.59 1.30 2.56
N SER A 72 -0.97 0.29 3.34
CA SER A 72 -0.35 -1.03 3.30
C SER A 72 -1.32 -2.03 2.68
N LEU A 73 -0.90 -2.69 1.60
CA LEU A 73 -1.73 -3.58 0.80
C LEU A 73 -1.26 -5.02 0.97
N ASP A 74 -2.12 -5.89 1.50
CA ASP A 74 -1.95 -7.34 1.39
C ASP A 74 -2.74 -7.83 0.18
N LEU A 75 -2.05 -7.95 -0.93
CA LEU A 75 -2.64 -8.40 -2.20
C LEU A 75 -2.50 -9.91 -2.41
N GLY A 76 -2.25 -10.68 -1.34
CA GLY A 76 -2.05 -12.13 -1.40
C GLY A 76 -0.79 -12.53 -2.16
N THR A 77 0.22 -11.65 -2.19
CA THR A 77 1.51 -11.89 -2.83
C THR A 77 2.56 -12.44 -1.85
N GLY A 78 2.18 -12.64 -0.59
CA GLY A 78 3.09 -13.04 0.49
C GLY A 78 3.97 -11.92 1.03
N MET A 79 3.85 -10.72 0.48
CA MET A 79 4.56 -9.52 0.92
C MET A 79 3.60 -8.33 0.96
N LEU A 80 3.71 -7.51 2.01
CA LEU A 80 3.02 -6.22 2.05
C LEU A 80 3.60 -5.28 1.00
N ARG A 81 2.72 -4.60 0.30
CA ARG A 81 3.05 -3.52 -0.62
C ARG A 81 2.65 -2.19 0.00
N TYR A 82 3.40 -1.16 -0.28
CA TYR A 82 3.16 0.17 0.28
C TYR A 82 2.78 1.12 -0.83
N ASP A 83 1.62 1.76 -0.64
CA ASP A 83 1.06 2.70 -1.61
C ASP A 83 1.15 4.13 -1.07
N PRO A 84 1.95 5.01 -1.68
CA PRO A 84 2.01 6.41 -1.31
C PRO A 84 0.85 7.25 -1.87
N ASN A 85 0.00 6.68 -2.72
CA ASN A 85 -1.12 7.37 -3.33
C ASN A 85 -2.40 7.23 -2.47
N VAL A 86 -2.43 7.98 -1.38
CA VAL A 86 -3.56 7.95 -0.42
C VAL A 86 -4.62 9.01 -0.70
N ASP A 87 -4.44 9.86 -1.72
CA ASP A 87 -5.26 11.06 -1.92
C ASP A 87 -6.43 10.82 -2.89
N ALA A 88 -6.31 9.87 -3.81
CA ALA A 88 -7.33 9.59 -4.81
C ALA A 88 -7.83 8.13 -4.71
N PRO A 89 -9.14 7.88 -4.76
CA PRO A 89 -9.68 6.54 -4.88
C PRO A 89 -9.18 5.87 -6.15
N HIS A 90 -8.68 4.65 -6.02
CA HIS A 90 -8.23 3.86 -7.16
C HIS A 90 -8.34 2.36 -6.85
N HIS A 91 -8.19 1.56 -7.88
CA HIS A 91 -8.17 0.10 -7.82
C HIS A 91 -6.78 -0.41 -8.18
N HIS A 92 -6.55 -1.71 -8.06
CA HIS A 92 -5.24 -2.27 -8.28
C HIS A 92 -5.23 -3.35 -9.38
N LEU A 93 -4.18 -3.31 -10.21
CA LEU A 93 -3.79 -4.38 -11.12
C LEU A 93 -2.61 -5.13 -10.53
N VAL A 94 -2.74 -6.45 -10.37
CA VAL A 94 -1.69 -7.31 -9.79
C VAL A 94 -1.23 -8.34 -10.80
N CYS A 95 0.06 -8.34 -11.12
CA CYS A 95 0.66 -9.37 -11.96
C CYS A 95 0.89 -10.65 -11.15
N ARG A 96 0.28 -11.77 -11.59
CA ARG A 96 0.44 -13.08 -10.97
C ARG A 96 1.81 -13.71 -11.19
N SER A 97 2.59 -13.19 -12.13
CA SER A 97 3.90 -13.73 -12.47
C SER A 97 5.04 -13.05 -11.69
N CYS A 98 5.09 -11.71 -11.68
CA CYS A 98 6.18 -10.97 -11.03
C CYS A 98 5.76 -10.19 -9.76
N GLY A 99 4.47 -10.18 -9.41
CA GLY A 99 3.96 -9.45 -8.25
C GLY A 99 3.93 -7.93 -8.43
N LYS A 100 4.15 -7.42 -9.65
CA LYS A 100 4.00 -5.98 -9.95
C LYS A 100 2.58 -5.54 -9.63
N VAL A 101 2.46 -4.40 -8.94
CA VAL A 101 1.20 -3.74 -8.66
C VAL A 101 1.18 -2.40 -9.37
N SER A 102 0.03 -2.01 -9.89
CA SER A 102 -0.18 -0.72 -10.55
C SER A 102 -1.57 -0.20 -10.21
N ASP A 103 -1.69 1.12 -10.09
CA ASP A 103 -2.97 1.80 -9.89
C ASP A 103 -3.85 1.66 -11.13
N LEU A 104 -5.13 1.53 -10.91
CA LEU A 104 -6.16 1.56 -11.94
C LEU A 104 -7.21 2.60 -11.56
N TYR A 105 -7.26 3.67 -12.32
CA TYR A 105 -8.25 4.73 -12.17
C TYR A 105 -9.42 4.45 -13.11
N ILE A 106 -10.48 3.86 -12.56
CA ILE A 106 -11.72 3.58 -13.27
C ILE A 106 -12.88 3.85 -12.32
N ASP A 107 -13.89 4.55 -12.79
CA ASP A 107 -15.15 4.69 -12.07
C ASP A 107 -15.99 3.43 -12.30
N MET A 108 -16.12 2.64 -11.26
CA MET A 108 -16.97 1.44 -11.26
C MET A 108 -18.33 1.71 -10.60
N GLY A 109 -18.60 2.96 -10.26
CA GLY A 109 -19.75 3.31 -9.45
C GLY A 109 -19.63 2.77 -8.01
N PRO A 110 -20.65 3.01 -7.17
CA PRO A 110 -20.64 2.53 -5.79
C PRO A 110 -20.79 1.01 -5.76
N LEU A 111 -19.80 0.32 -5.21
CA LEU A 111 -19.88 -1.12 -4.91
C LEU A 111 -20.71 -1.30 -3.63
N ASN A 112 -22.02 -1.20 -3.76
CA ASN A 112 -22.92 -1.34 -2.63
C ASN A 112 -23.25 -2.80 -2.36
N LEU A 113 -22.98 -3.25 -1.13
CA LEU A 113 -23.42 -4.54 -0.65
C LEU A 113 -24.85 -4.40 -0.08
N PRO A 114 -25.87 -5.09 -0.60
CA PRO A 114 -27.22 -5.09 -0.04
C PRO A 114 -27.22 -5.48 1.44
N ASP A 115 -28.10 -4.85 2.25
CA ASP A 115 -28.11 -5.04 3.71
C ASP A 115 -28.34 -6.51 4.12
N GLU A 116 -29.17 -7.23 3.40
CA GLU A 116 -29.43 -8.65 3.61
C GLU A 116 -28.21 -9.54 3.39
N LEU A 117 -27.19 -9.07 2.62
CA LEU A 117 -25.97 -9.80 2.37
C LEU A 117 -24.84 -9.39 3.32
N LYS A 118 -25.01 -8.32 4.09
CA LYS A 118 -23.98 -7.83 5.03
C LYS A 118 -23.76 -8.74 6.24
N GLN A 119 -24.68 -9.65 6.53
CA GLN A 119 -24.60 -10.61 7.65
C GLN A 119 -24.24 -9.94 9.00
N GLY A 120 -24.72 -8.72 9.24
CA GLY A 120 -24.43 -7.93 10.44
C GLY A 120 -23.10 -7.16 10.43
N PHE A 121 -22.34 -7.21 9.34
CA PHE A 121 -21.11 -6.42 9.21
C PHE A 121 -21.44 -4.94 8.91
N GLN A 122 -20.68 -4.05 9.54
CA GLN A 122 -20.58 -2.67 9.09
C GLN A 122 -19.45 -2.60 8.05
N VAL A 123 -19.82 -2.36 6.79
CA VAL A 123 -18.84 -2.28 5.68
C VAL A 123 -18.31 -0.86 5.60
N ASP A 124 -17.04 -0.66 5.89
CA ASP A 124 -16.40 0.65 5.88
C ASP A 124 -15.90 1.04 4.48
N PHE A 125 -15.47 0.08 3.67
CA PHE A 125 -14.97 0.33 2.31
C PHE A 125 -15.05 -0.95 1.45
N SER A 126 -14.95 -0.78 0.14
CA SER A 126 -14.80 -1.85 -0.84
C SER A 126 -13.65 -1.55 -1.78
N GLU A 127 -12.90 -2.57 -2.19
CA GLU A 127 -11.84 -2.42 -3.18
C GLU A 127 -11.94 -3.52 -4.24
N VAL A 128 -11.49 -3.24 -5.46
CA VAL A 128 -11.43 -4.22 -6.54
C VAL A 128 -9.96 -4.43 -6.92
N VAL A 129 -9.57 -5.71 -6.98
CA VAL A 129 -8.22 -6.11 -7.39
C VAL A 129 -8.31 -6.97 -8.64
N PHE A 130 -7.76 -6.47 -9.75
CA PHE A 130 -7.66 -7.22 -10.99
C PHE A 130 -6.35 -7.99 -11.03
N ARG A 131 -6.41 -9.29 -11.33
CA ARG A 131 -5.24 -10.16 -11.37
C ARG A 131 -5.01 -10.71 -12.77
N GLY A 132 -3.81 -10.46 -13.30
CA GLY A 132 -3.45 -10.86 -14.66
C GLY A 132 -1.95 -11.17 -14.79
N VAL A 133 -1.43 -11.04 -15.99
CA VAL A 133 0.00 -11.11 -16.30
C VAL A 133 0.36 -9.79 -16.99
N CYS A 134 1.34 -9.05 -16.47
CA CYS A 134 1.75 -7.78 -17.05
C CYS A 134 2.51 -8.02 -18.38
N GLN A 135 2.55 -6.99 -19.22
CA GLN A 135 3.17 -7.08 -20.54
C GLN A 135 4.64 -7.50 -20.47
N ASP A 136 5.39 -7.02 -19.48
CA ASP A 136 6.79 -7.38 -19.31
C ASP A 136 6.98 -8.89 -19.04
N CYS A 137 6.02 -9.51 -18.36
CA CYS A 137 6.03 -10.97 -18.14
C CYS A 137 5.56 -11.75 -19.35
N VAL A 138 4.59 -11.23 -20.12
CA VAL A 138 4.15 -11.84 -21.38
C VAL A 138 5.30 -11.85 -22.38
N ASP A 139 6.06 -10.77 -22.47
CA ASP A 139 7.18 -10.61 -23.40
C ASP A 139 8.49 -11.27 -22.89
N GLY A 140 8.49 -11.91 -21.73
CA GLY A 140 9.67 -12.53 -21.12
C GLY A 140 10.73 -11.53 -20.65
N ARG A 141 10.40 -10.23 -20.58
CA ARG A 141 11.33 -9.16 -20.13
C ARG A 141 11.46 -9.07 -18.63
N SER A 142 10.48 -9.56 -17.88
CA SER A 142 10.53 -9.63 -16.42
C SER A 142 11.10 -11.00 -16.03
N LEU A 143 12.29 -11.01 -15.48
CA LEU A 143 12.79 -12.17 -14.75
C LEU A 143 11.96 -12.25 -13.46
N GLY A 144 10.95 -13.13 -13.46
CA GLY A 144 10.06 -13.32 -12.32
C GLY A 144 10.89 -13.59 -11.07
N THR A 145 10.90 -12.65 -10.14
CA THR A 145 11.24 -12.97 -8.76
C THR A 145 10.14 -13.93 -8.30
N GLY A 146 10.44 -15.24 -8.37
CA GLY A 146 9.54 -16.35 -8.22
C GLY A 146 8.35 -16.11 -7.28
N TYR A 147 7.27 -15.60 -7.81
CA TYR A 147 5.98 -15.65 -7.16
C TYR A 147 5.52 -17.12 -7.20
N GLN A 148 6.02 -17.91 -6.25
CA GLN A 148 5.49 -19.23 -6.03
C GLN A 148 4.08 -19.07 -5.44
N ARG A 149 3.06 -19.52 -6.20
CA ARG A 149 1.77 -19.83 -5.63
C ARG A 149 2.03 -20.80 -4.46
N THR A 150 2.02 -20.30 -3.26
CA THR A 150 1.72 -21.16 -2.12
C THR A 150 0.23 -21.47 -2.15
N ALA A 151 -0.12 -22.43 -3.01
CA ALA A 151 -1.36 -23.19 -2.88
C ALA A 151 -1.20 -24.09 -1.65
N ASN A 152 -1.21 -23.49 -0.47
CA ASN A 152 -1.39 -24.20 0.78
C ASN A 152 -1.97 -23.22 1.79
N LEU A 153 -3.29 -23.17 1.81
CA LEU A 153 -4.08 -22.80 2.98
C LEU A 153 -3.80 -23.81 4.12
N GLN A 154 -2.62 -23.72 4.69
CA GLN A 154 -2.37 -24.30 6.00
C GLN A 154 -2.24 -23.14 6.97
N HIS A 155 -3.22 -23.04 7.84
CA HIS A 155 -3.30 -22.16 8.98
C HIS A 155 -2.03 -22.27 9.82
N SER A 156 -1.05 -21.38 9.61
CA SER A 156 0.01 -21.18 10.59
C SER A 156 -0.46 -20.16 11.61
N ARG A 157 -0.62 -20.65 12.82
CA ARG A 157 -1.00 -19.89 14.02
C ARG A 157 0.01 -18.78 14.28
N GLY A 158 -0.48 -17.55 14.45
CA GLY A 158 0.02 -16.62 15.44
C GLY A 158 1.16 -15.70 15.05
N ARG A 159 0.84 -14.58 14.37
CA ARG A 159 1.35 -13.26 14.78
C ARG A 159 0.16 -12.32 14.86
N PRO A 160 0.08 -11.44 15.88
CA PRO A 160 -1.01 -10.49 15.94
C PRO A 160 -0.95 -9.57 14.71
N HIS A 161 -2.03 -9.59 13.93
CA HIS A 161 -2.27 -8.60 12.87
C HIS A 161 -2.26 -7.22 13.52
N GLN A 162 -1.33 -6.37 13.13
CA GLN A 162 -1.49 -4.94 13.36
C GLN A 162 -2.69 -4.50 12.52
N PRO A 163 -3.61 -3.71 13.09
CA PRO A 163 -4.77 -3.25 12.35
C PRO A 163 -4.33 -2.40 11.15
N VAL A 164 -4.77 -2.80 9.96
CA VAL A 164 -4.63 -1.99 8.75
C VAL A 164 -5.55 -0.79 8.94
N VAL A 165 -4.99 0.36 9.24
CA VAL A 165 -5.75 1.61 9.33
C VAL A 165 -6.01 2.09 7.92
N LYS A 166 -7.18 1.78 7.38
CA LYS A 166 -7.63 2.29 6.08
C LYS A 166 -8.45 3.56 6.29
N ARG A 167 -8.15 4.61 5.52
CA ARG A 167 -8.94 5.85 5.53
C ARG A 167 -10.36 5.56 5.08
N LYS A 168 -11.33 6.14 5.77
CA LYS A 168 -12.74 6.15 5.37
C LYS A 168 -12.91 7.02 4.13
N TYR A 169 -13.32 6.41 3.03
CA TYR A 169 -13.88 7.17 1.93
C TYR A 169 -15.31 7.55 2.32
N THR A 170 -15.51 8.80 2.74
CA THR A 170 -16.85 9.34 2.94
C THR A 170 -17.47 9.60 1.57
N ASN A 171 -18.51 8.87 1.22
CA ASN A 171 -19.39 9.23 0.11
C ASN A 171 -19.91 10.65 0.36
N GLN A 172 -19.46 11.61 -0.44
CA GLN A 172 -20.13 12.91 -0.47
C GLN A 172 -21.48 12.68 -1.14
N GLU A 173 -22.55 12.82 -0.34
CA GLU A 173 -23.91 12.90 -0.83
C GLU A 173 -23.99 14.01 -1.87
N THR A 174 -24.31 13.64 -3.10
CA THR A 174 -24.72 14.60 -4.12
C THR A 174 -26.05 15.20 -3.65
N LYS A 175 -26.02 16.43 -3.15
CA LYS A 175 -27.21 17.23 -2.95
C LYS A 175 -27.82 17.49 -4.32
N GLU A 176 -28.95 16.85 -4.57
CA GLU A 176 -29.86 17.22 -5.63
C GLU A 176 -30.24 18.68 -5.45
N VAL A 177 -29.99 19.48 -6.47
CA VAL A 177 -30.54 20.84 -6.62
C VAL A 177 -31.89 20.67 -7.32
N SER A 178 -32.94 20.96 -6.56
CA SER A 178 -34.30 21.17 -7.09
C SER A 178 -34.37 22.50 -7.81
#